data_0801a98e6c2f638d29daf36e82f80bd0
#
_entry.id   0801a98e6c2f638d29daf36e82f80bd0
#
_cell.length_a   1.000
_cell.length_b   1.000
_cell.length_c   1.000
_cell.angle_alpha   90.00
_cell.angle_beta   90.00
_cell.angle_gamma   90.00
#
_symmetry.space_group_name_H-M   'P 1'
#
loop_
_entity.id
_entity.type
_entity.pdbx_description
1 polymer ?
#
loop_
_entity_poly.entity_id
_entity_poly.type
_entity_poly.pdbx_seq_one_letter_code
_entity_poly.pdbx_strand_id
1 'polypeptide(L)' 'MQASEIEALLREAFPNARIEVGGADGVHMSALVEDESFRGMNRVQQQRAVYAALKGAMDGPDGALHALALTTKAPD' A
#
# COMPACT_ATOMS: atom_id res chain seq x y z
N MET A 1 8.75 -5.64 8.64
CA MET A 1 8.23 -4.27 8.60
C MET A 1 6.92 -4.20 9.38
N GLN A 2 6.71 -3.13 10.10
CA GLN A 2 5.51 -2.96 10.91
C GLN A 2 4.37 -2.33 10.11
N ALA A 3 3.13 -2.64 10.48
CA ALA A 3 1.96 -2.05 9.84
C ALA A 3 2.00 -0.51 9.93
N SER A 4 2.47 0.03 11.04
CA SER A 4 2.57 1.47 11.21
C SER A 4 3.54 2.13 10.23
N GLU A 5 4.61 1.42 9.85
CA GLU A 5 5.57 1.93 8.87
C GLU A 5 4.95 1.95 7.47
N ILE A 6 4.21 0.89 7.12
CA ILE A 6 3.52 0.82 5.84
C ILE A 6 2.48 1.95 5.77
N GLU A 7 1.70 2.12 6.82
CA GLU A 7 0.69 3.18 6.86
C GLU A 7 1.32 4.56 6.70
N ALA A 8 2.45 4.81 7.37
CA ALA A 8 3.14 6.09 7.28
C ALA A 8 3.61 6.39 5.86
N LEU A 9 4.19 5.40 5.19
CA LEU A 9 4.64 5.54 3.81
C LEU A 9 3.47 5.82 2.87
N LEU A 10 2.37 5.12 3.05
CA LEU A 10 1.18 5.31 2.22
C LEU A 10 0.53 6.67 2.50
N ARG A 11 0.49 7.09 3.75
CA ARG A 11 -0.09 8.39 4.13
C ARG A 11 0.72 9.55 3.56
N GLU A 12 2.04 9.38 3.48
CA GLU A 12 2.90 10.39 2.87
C GLU A 12 2.61 10.55 1.38
N ALA A 13 2.42 9.44 0.68
CA ALA A 13 2.13 9.45 -0.76
C ALA A 13 0.68 9.79 -1.08
N PHE A 14 -0.25 9.42 -0.21
CA PHE A 14 -1.69 9.61 -0.41
C PHE A 14 -2.30 10.24 0.83
N PRO A 15 -2.05 11.54 1.08
CA PRO A 15 -2.43 12.18 2.35
C PRO A 15 -3.93 12.23 2.61
N ASN A 16 -4.76 12.14 1.57
CA ASN A 16 -6.21 12.19 1.71
C ASN A 16 -6.88 10.83 1.54
N ALA A 17 -6.10 9.78 1.38
CA ALA A 17 -6.65 8.45 1.13
C ALA A 17 -7.19 7.83 2.42
N ARG A 18 -8.17 6.94 2.24
CA ARG A 18 -8.52 6.00 3.29
C ARG A 18 -7.51 4.86 3.22
N ILE A 19 -6.80 4.64 4.31
CA ILE A 19 -5.75 3.63 4.37
C ILE A 19 -6.02 2.72 5.57
N GLU A 20 -6.03 1.41 5.31
CA GLU A 20 -6.17 0.40 6.36
C GLU A 20 -5.07 -0.63 6.15
N VAL A 21 -4.26 -0.87 7.15
CA VAL A 21 -3.15 -1.81 7.08
C VAL A 21 -3.33 -2.85 8.17
N GLY A 22 -3.22 -4.12 7.81
CA GLY A 22 -3.29 -5.22 8.74
C GLY A 22 -2.08 -6.13 8.60
N GLY A 23 -1.90 -7.03 9.54
CA GLY A 23 -0.78 -7.96 9.51
C GLY A 23 -0.33 -8.32 10.90
N ALA A 24 -1.20 -9.05 11.62
CA ALA A 24 -0.96 -9.38 13.02
C ALA A 24 0.31 -10.21 13.23
N ASP A 25 0.68 -11.03 12.23
CA ASP A 25 1.87 -11.88 12.35
C ASP A 25 3.16 -11.17 11.89
N GLY A 26 3.05 -9.95 11.35
CA GLY A 26 4.20 -9.21 10.85
C GLY A 26 4.82 -9.74 9.57
N VAL A 27 4.27 -10.82 9.03
CA VAL A 27 4.78 -11.48 7.82
C VAL A 27 3.78 -11.35 6.68
N HIS A 28 2.54 -11.73 6.94
CA HIS A 28 1.46 -11.64 5.96
C HIS A 28 0.72 -10.34 6.16
N MET A 29 1.11 -9.32 5.41
CA MET A 29 0.57 -7.98 5.54
C MET A 29 -0.56 -7.76 4.54
N SER A 30 -1.51 -6.92 4.91
CA SER A 30 -2.57 -6.49 4.00
C SER A 30 -2.72 -4.99 4.06
N ALA A 31 -3.11 -4.39 2.94
CA ALA A 31 -3.33 -2.95 2.87
C ALA A 31 -4.50 -2.64 1.96
N LEU A 32 -5.33 -1.70 2.39
CA LEU A 32 -6.37 -1.10 1.58
C LEU A 32 -6.02 0.36 1.38
N VAL A 33 -6.01 0.80 0.13
CA VAL A 33 -5.82 2.22 -0.19
C VAL A 33 -6.96 2.67 -1.10
N GLU A 34 -7.76 3.60 -0.60
CA GLU A 34 -8.87 4.18 -1.34
C GLU A 34 -8.59 5.66 -1.54
N ASP A 35 -8.35 6.06 -2.78
CA ASP A 35 -7.94 7.43 -3.09
C ASP A 35 -8.56 7.90 -4.40
N GLU A 36 -8.92 9.18 -4.43
CA GLU A 36 -9.54 9.79 -5.61
C GLU A 36 -8.63 9.74 -6.84
N SER A 37 -7.32 9.79 -6.63
CA SER A 37 -6.36 9.72 -7.73
C SER A 37 -6.43 8.42 -8.51
N PHE A 38 -7.04 7.38 -7.93
CA PHE A 38 -7.20 6.09 -8.62
C PHE A 38 -8.37 6.06 -9.60
N ARG A 39 -9.22 7.07 -9.57
CA ARG A 39 -10.36 7.14 -10.47
C ARG A 39 -9.88 7.21 -11.91
N GLY A 40 -10.39 6.31 -12.76
CA GLY A 40 -9.97 6.22 -14.15
C GLY A 40 -8.74 5.34 -14.38
N MET A 41 -8.09 4.90 -13.33
CA MET A 41 -6.97 3.95 -13.44
C MET A 41 -7.46 2.52 -13.40
N ASN A 42 -6.81 1.63 -14.16
CA ASN A 42 -7.06 0.21 -14.01
C ASN A 42 -6.34 -0.33 -12.76
N ARG A 43 -6.62 -1.57 -12.40
CA ARG A 43 -6.04 -2.17 -11.18
C ARG A 43 -4.52 -2.17 -11.19
N VAL A 44 -3.90 -2.49 -12.32
CA VAL A 44 -2.45 -2.55 -12.42
C VAL A 44 -1.84 -1.17 -12.16
N GLN A 45 -2.44 -0.13 -12.74
CA GLN A 45 -1.96 1.24 -12.54
C GLN A 45 -2.09 1.66 -11.07
N GLN A 46 -3.21 1.34 -10.44
CA GLN A 46 -3.44 1.64 -9.03
C GLN A 46 -2.40 0.95 -8.15
N GLN A 47 -2.17 -0.33 -8.39
CA GLN A 47 -1.22 -1.09 -7.59
C GLN A 47 0.21 -0.62 -7.79
N ARG A 48 0.58 -0.25 -9.01
CA ARG A 48 1.90 0.31 -9.27
C ARG A 48 2.14 1.61 -8.52
N ALA A 49 1.11 2.45 -8.41
CA ALA A 49 1.21 3.70 -7.66
C ALA A 49 1.49 3.43 -6.18
N VAL A 50 0.83 2.42 -5.61
CA VAL A 50 1.06 2.05 -4.22
C VAL A 50 2.44 1.43 -4.03
N TYR A 51 2.85 0.54 -4.92
CA TYR A 51 4.19 -0.06 -4.83
C TYR A 51 5.29 0.99 -4.96
N ALA A 52 5.08 2.01 -5.77
CA ALA A 52 6.03 3.11 -5.89
C ALA A 52 6.20 3.84 -4.54
N ALA A 53 5.11 4.00 -3.79
CA ALA A 53 5.16 4.61 -2.47
C ALA A 53 5.91 3.73 -1.46
N LEU A 54 5.92 2.42 -1.69
CA LEU A 54 6.53 1.45 -0.78
C LEU A 54 7.88 0.93 -1.29
N LYS A 55 8.44 1.52 -2.32
CA LYS A 55 9.59 0.92 -3.00
C LYS A 55 10.78 0.62 -2.09
N GLY A 56 11.04 1.47 -1.11
CA GLY A 56 12.13 1.24 -0.18
C GLY A 56 11.95 0.00 0.67
N ALA A 57 10.70 -0.37 0.93
CA ALA A 57 10.36 -1.56 1.70
C ALA A 57 10.25 -2.80 0.81
N MET A 58 9.78 -2.61 -0.44
CA MET A 58 9.56 -3.72 -1.36
C MET A 58 10.85 -4.20 -2.03
N ASP A 59 11.77 -3.29 -2.29
CA ASP A 59 12.96 -3.56 -3.08
C ASP A 59 14.18 -3.94 -2.23
N GLY A 60 14.05 -3.99 -0.93
CA GLY A 60 15.16 -4.33 -0.06
C GLY A 60 15.61 -5.77 -0.26
N PRO A 61 16.87 -6.08 0.06
CA PRO A 61 17.37 -7.45 -0.09
C PRO A 61 16.62 -8.46 0.77
N ASP A 62 15.96 -7.99 1.81
CA ASP A 62 15.20 -8.85 2.71
C ASP A 62 13.80 -9.18 2.20
N GLY A 63 13.33 -8.52 1.16
CA GLY A 63 12.01 -8.73 0.64
C GLY A 63 10.91 -8.55 1.69
N ALA A 64 11.02 -7.49 2.48
CA ALA A 64 10.21 -7.30 3.69
C ALA A 64 8.70 -7.31 3.44
N LEU A 65 8.26 -6.93 2.24
CA LEU A 65 6.83 -6.87 1.92
C LEU A 65 6.45 -7.77 0.75
N HIS A 66 7.20 -8.84 0.51
CA HIS A 66 6.93 -9.73 -0.61
C HIS A 66 5.55 -10.41 -0.54
N ALA A 67 4.94 -10.44 0.62
CA ALA A 67 3.65 -11.10 0.84
C ALA A 67 2.51 -10.10 1.10
N LEU A 68 2.61 -8.87 0.59
CA LEU A 68 1.58 -7.87 0.79
C LEU A 68 0.34 -8.16 -0.06
N ALA A 69 -0.81 -8.32 0.60
CA ALA A 69 -2.10 -8.43 -0.07
C ALA A 69 -2.67 -7.01 -0.20
N LEU A 70 -2.71 -6.49 -1.41
CA LEU A 70 -3.05 -5.10 -1.66
C LEU A 70 -4.40 -4.96 -2.34
N THR A 71 -5.27 -4.11 -1.79
CA THR A 71 -6.54 -3.72 -2.39
C THR A 71 -6.51 -2.22 -2.64
N THR A 72 -6.84 -1.82 -3.86
CA THR A 72 -6.87 -0.41 -4.25
C THR A 72 -8.20 -0.09 -4.92
N LYS A 73 -8.71 1.11 -4.70
CA LYS A 73 -9.92 1.58 -5.38
C LYS A 73 -10.09 3.08 -5.23
N ALA A 74 -10.94 3.64 -6.10
CA ALA A 74 -11.38 5.02 -5.94
C ALA A 74 -12.54 5.07 -4.96
N PRO A 75 -12.76 6.21 -4.28
CA PRO A 75 -13.91 6.37 -3.38
C PRO A 75 -15.22 6.31 -4.17
N ASP A 76 -16.24 5.80 -3.54
CA ASP A 76 -17.58 5.75 -4.13
C ASP A 76 -18.20 7.13 -4.28
#